data_31cca850fc1e6b0e9b2e2373574dfd7a
#
_entry.id   31cca850fc1e6b0e9b2e2373574dfd7a
#
_cell.length_a   1.000
_cell.length_b   1.000
_cell.length_c   1.000
_cell.angle_alpha   90.00
_cell.angle_beta   90.00
_cell.angle_gamma   90.00
#
_symmetry.space_group_name_H-M   'P 1'
#
loop_
_entity.id
_entity.type
_entity.pdbx_description
1 polymer ?
#
loop_
_entity_poly.entity_id
_entity_poly.type
_entity_poly.pdbx_seq_one_letter_code
_entity_poly.pdbx_strand_id
1 'polypeptide(L)'
;MDKKDLRSVIFRHLDGIVTLPILVTLHNADILQFISNNDKVTLSELATQFNANEGYLNVALRVLASQGFLNYQVKPKLFVEKTSKFNQMLRYADSLKPVMEMIQFSQGFHNRLFEKEPFLKLKPLLESYQNDTLLPSALNDEDNEIRKQLNYYVEGCLVGPTIVRLGMNGMFHKYFMESSFKAEEYHKDPESFEKLLDFLTHLCWFNKKNNNYSFTDQGLFFARRATSYGVTVSYLPMLSQMQHLLFGNVSEVKQDKGGQQEIHVDRAMNVWGSGGAHATYFKAVDELIIEIFNKPLNEQPKGILDMGCGNGALLEHLFETIENRTLRGKHLETHPLFLVGADYNQEALKITRANLIANDIWAKVIWGDIGNPVQLAADLKDEYNIELNDLLNMRTFLDHNRIWEQPVKTEGLEESLSTGAYATNGLLLPNEWVEQSLVEHLQKWQPFISKFGLLVIELHTIDSAITSKNIGLTAATAYDATHGFSDQYILELDVFEECVKRSGLSVDDNYTRKYPADERSNISIHLIK
;
A
#
# COMPACT_ATOMS: atom_id res chain seq x y z
N MET A 1 -11.12 6.52 23.81
CA MET A 1 -11.05 7.07 22.44
C MET A 1 -12.24 6.54 21.64
N ASP A 2 -12.82 7.35 20.79
CA ASP A 2 -13.86 6.87 19.87
C ASP A 2 -13.25 6.11 18.67
N LYS A 3 -14.11 5.48 17.84
CA LYS A 3 -13.62 4.68 16.69
C LYS A 3 -12.93 5.52 15.61
N LYS A 4 -13.24 6.82 15.52
CA LYS A 4 -12.63 7.74 14.57
C LYS A 4 -11.22 8.09 15.02
N ASP A 5 -11.04 8.37 16.30
CA ASP A 5 -9.74 8.63 16.91
C ASP A 5 -8.82 7.41 16.78
N LEU A 6 -9.33 6.20 17.08
CA LEU A 6 -8.55 4.97 16.96
C LEU A 6 -8.13 4.69 15.50
N ARG A 7 -8.98 5.03 14.52
CA ARG A 7 -8.61 4.95 13.11
C ARG A 7 -7.52 5.95 12.75
N SER A 8 -7.61 7.17 13.30
CA SER A 8 -6.56 8.19 13.13
C SER A 8 -5.20 7.72 13.63
N VAL A 9 -5.17 6.98 14.74
CA VAL A 9 -3.93 6.37 15.26
C VAL A 9 -3.34 5.39 14.25
N ILE A 10 -4.16 4.53 13.61
CA ILE A 10 -3.67 3.61 12.58
C ILE A 10 -2.96 4.38 11.45
N PHE A 11 -3.59 5.41 10.88
CA PHE A 11 -2.99 6.19 9.81
C PHE A 11 -1.67 6.86 10.24
N ARG A 12 -1.63 7.43 11.46
CA ARG A 12 -0.40 8.03 12.01
C ARG A 12 0.72 7.01 12.21
N HIS A 13 0.37 5.77 12.58
CA HIS A 13 1.34 4.68 12.66
C HIS A 13 1.88 4.31 11.28
N LEU A 14 1.02 4.19 10.26
CA LEU A 14 1.44 3.88 8.90
C LEU A 14 2.37 4.97 8.35
N ASP A 15 2.01 6.24 8.55
CA ASP A 15 2.86 7.38 8.21
C ASP A 15 4.23 7.30 8.90
N GLY A 16 4.24 6.94 10.18
CA GLY A 16 5.46 6.81 10.98
C GLY A 16 6.40 5.71 10.50
N ILE A 17 5.85 4.55 10.15
CA ILE A 17 6.61 3.40 9.65
C ILE A 17 7.43 3.76 8.42
N VAL A 18 6.90 4.60 7.53
CA VAL A 18 7.60 5.00 6.30
C VAL A 18 8.44 6.26 6.49
N THR A 19 7.97 7.22 7.29
CA THR A 19 8.64 8.53 7.43
C THR A 19 9.90 8.44 8.29
N LEU A 20 9.90 7.64 9.36
CA LEU A 20 11.03 7.54 10.27
C LEU A 20 12.32 7.05 9.58
N PRO A 21 12.32 5.96 8.79
CA PRO A 21 13.50 5.54 8.04
C PRO A 21 14.03 6.61 7.08
N ILE A 22 13.15 7.31 6.40
CA ILE A 22 13.50 8.40 5.48
C ILE A 22 14.17 9.54 6.26
N LEU A 23 13.51 10.02 7.32
CA LEU A 23 13.98 11.14 8.14
C LEU A 23 15.37 10.87 8.70
N VAL A 24 15.57 9.70 9.33
CA VAL A 24 16.87 9.33 9.91
C VAL A 24 17.95 9.19 8.84
N THR A 25 17.62 8.63 7.67
CA THR A 25 18.60 8.46 6.60
C THR A 25 19.02 9.80 5.99
N LEU A 26 18.08 10.70 5.71
CA LEU A 26 18.38 12.04 5.22
C LEU A 26 19.14 12.89 6.25
N HIS A 27 18.83 12.71 7.54
CA HIS A 27 19.56 13.37 8.63
C HIS A 27 21.01 12.89 8.71
N ASN A 28 21.24 11.58 8.67
CA ASN A 28 22.59 11.00 8.72
C ASN A 28 23.45 11.36 7.50
N ALA A 29 22.82 11.71 6.37
CA ALA A 29 23.49 12.17 5.15
C ALA A 29 23.65 13.71 5.10
N ASP A 30 23.36 14.44 6.17
CA ASP A 30 23.40 15.90 6.26
C ASP A 30 22.46 16.67 5.30
N ILE A 31 21.58 15.97 4.59
CA ILE A 31 20.61 16.60 3.67
C ILE A 31 19.65 17.51 4.43
N LEU A 32 19.13 17.05 5.58
CA LEU A 32 18.22 17.87 6.38
C LEU A 32 18.93 19.12 6.93
N GLN A 33 20.21 19.01 7.30
CA GLN A 33 20.99 20.16 7.74
C GLN A 33 21.25 21.14 6.59
N PHE A 34 21.49 20.64 5.38
CA PHE A 34 21.62 21.47 4.18
C PHE A 34 20.33 22.24 3.88
N ILE A 35 19.17 21.55 3.90
CA ILE A 35 17.87 22.20 3.72
C ILE A 35 17.60 23.23 4.83
N SER A 36 17.98 22.95 6.08
CA SER A 36 17.84 23.90 7.20
C SER A 36 18.58 25.21 6.96
N ASN A 37 19.74 25.15 6.32
CA ASN A 37 20.62 26.30 6.07
C ASN A 37 20.24 27.10 4.81
N ASN A 38 19.31 26.59 3.98
CA ASN A 38 18.88 27.21 2.75
C ASN A 38 17.38 27.44 2.75
N ASP A 39 16.91 28.56 2.17
CA ASP A 39 15.48 28.86 2.15
C ASP A 39 14.74 28.02 1.11
N LYS A 40 15.39 27.78 -0.03
CA LYS A 40 14.86 27.03 -1.16
C LYS A 40 15.94 26.18 -1.78
N VAL A 41 15.65 24.90 -2.03
CA VAL A 41 16.60 23.95 -2.59
C VAL A 41 15.93 23.12 -3.69
N THR A 42 16.58 22.98 -4.84
CA THR A 42 16.06 22.13 -5.92
C THR A 42 16.45 20.67 -5.72
N LEU A 43 15.64 19.76 -6.25
CA LEU A 43 15.94 18.32 -6.23
C LEU A 43 17.30 18.02 -6.86
N SER A 44 17.60 18.62 -8.02
CA SER A 44 18.85 18.41 -8.75
C SER A 44 20.09 18.90 -7.98
N GLU A 45 19.98 20.01 -7.23
CA GLU A 45 21.05 20.47 -6.34
C GLU A 45 21.32 19.44 -5.24
N LEU A 46 20.27 18.94 -4.58
CA LEU A 46 20.41 17.91 -3.54
C LEU A 46 21.00 16.62 -4.10
N ALA A 47 20.46 16.12 -5.22
CA ALA A 47 20.95 14.90 -5.84
C ALA A 47 22.42 14.99 -6.24
N THR A 48 22.84 16.13 -6.81
CA THR A 48 24.23 16.36 -7.20
C THR A 48 25.14 16.52 -5.98
N GLN A 49 24.74 17.35 -5.00
CA GLN A 49 25.55 17.66 -3.82
C GLN A 49 25.84 16.43 -2.97
N PHE A 50 24.87 15.54 -2.83
CA PHE A 50 24.94 14.35 -1.97
C PHE A 50 25.12 13.04 -2.73
N ASN A 51 25.30 13.09 -4.06
CA ASN A 51 25.40 11.92 -4.93
C ASN A 51 24.25 10.93 -4.68
N ALA A 52 23.01 11.45 -4.64
CA ALA A 52 21.83 10.68 -4.35
C ALA A 52 21.11 10.21 -5.62
N ASN A 53 20.38 9.08 -5.52
CA ASN A 53 19.48 8.60 -6.54
C ASN A 53 18.29 9.58 -6.66
N GLU A 54 18.28 10.41 -7.69
CA GLU A 54 17.37 11.57 -7.81
C GLU A 54 15.90 11.19 -7.71
N GLY A 55 15.48 10.06 -8.32
CA GLY A 55 14.10 9.59 -8.28
C GLY A 55 13.66 9.22 -6.87
N TYR A 56 14.46 8.47 -6.12
CA TYR A 56 14.08 8.10 -4.76
C TYR A 56 14.27 9.22 -3.76
N LEU A 57 15.23 10.13 -4.01
CA LEU A 57 15.30 11.36 -3.23
C LEU A 57 14.02 12.20 -3.41
N ASN A 58 13.47 12.26 -4.63
CA ASN A 58 12.18 12.89 -4.89
C ASN A 58 11.05 12.28 -4.06
N VAL A 59 10.94 10.94 -4.03
CA VAL A 59 9.96 10.22 -3.20
C VAL A 59 10.14 10.58 -1.72
N ALA A 60 11.37 10.57 -1.22
CA ALA A 60 11.68 10.90 0.17
C ALA A 60 11.26 12.33 0.56
N LEU A 61 11.56 13.32 -0.30
CA LEU A 61 11.17 14.72 -0.07
C LEU A 61 9.66 14.91 -0.09
N ARG A 62 8.94 14.23 -1.01
CA ARG A 62 7.48 14.26 -1.06
C ARG A 62 6.87 13.66 0.20
N VAL A 63 7.41 12.57 0.75
CA VAL A 63 6.98 12.00 2.03
C VAL A 63 7.14 13.00 3.18
N LEU A 64 8.26 13.71 3.27
CA LEU A 64 8.44 14.75 4.29
C LEU A 64 7.46 15.92 4.11
N ALA A 65 7.12 16.25 2.87
CA ALA A 65 6.14 17.28 2.57
C ALA A 65 4.72 16.86 2.97
N SER A 66 4.33 15.62 2.70
CA SER A 66 3.03 15.08 3.11
C SER A 66 2.85 15.04 4.63
N GLN A 67 3.96 15.04 5.38
CA GLN A 67 3.97 15.16 6.84
C GLN A 67 4.10 16.61 7.36
N GLY A 68 4.11 17.59 6.46
CA GLY A 68 4.10 19.01 6.76
C GLY A 68 5.43 19.60 7.18
N PHE A 69 6.55 18.88 6.93
CA PHE A 69 7.89 19.39 7.22
C PHE A 69 8.48 20.22 6.09
N LEU A 70 8.06 19.96 4.85
CA LEU A 70 8.49 20.67 3.65
C LEU A 70 7.29 21.19 2.86
N ASN A 71 7.42 22.33 2.21
CA ASN A 71 6.64 22.70 1.05
C ASN A 71 7.31 22.07 -0.18
N TYR A 72 6.54 21.37 -0.99
CA TYR A 72 7.01 20.62 -2.14
C TYR A 72 6.34 21.15 -3.39
N GLN A 73 7.12 21.56 -4.36
CA GLN A 73 6.62 22.13 -5.60
C GLN A 73 7.28 21.49 -6.81
N VAL A 74 6.48 20.95 -7.70
CA VAL A 74 6.95 20.20 -8.86
C VAL A 74 7.30 21.13 -10.03
N LYS A 75 6.60 22.26 -10.18
CA LYS A 75 6.68 23.16 -11.34
C LYS A 75 7.08 24.58 -10.98
N PRO A 76 7.72 25.32 -11.90
CA PRO A 76 8.27 24.90 -13.21
C PRO A 76 9.51 24.02 -13.12
N LYS A 77 10.11 23.89 -11.93
CA LYS A 77 11.24 23.05 -11.58
C LYS A 77 11.02 22.55 -10.16
N LEU A 78 11.29 21.28 -9.93
CA LEU A 78 11.09 20.67 -8.63
C LEU A 78 12.00 21.28 -7.57
N PHE A 79 11.41 21.79 -6.51
CA PHE A 79 12.13 22.31 -5.34
C PHE A 79 11.35 22.08 -4.05
N VAL A 80 12.06 22.18 -2.94
CA VAL A 80 11.51 22.15 -1.59
C VAL A 80 11.92 23.40 -0.80
N GLU A 81 11.03 23.79 0.11
CA GLU A 81 11.24 24.85 1.10
C GLU A 81 10.88 24.32 2.48
N LYS A 82 11.65 24.67 3.51
CA LYS A 82 11.33 24.30 4.89
C LYS A 82 10.05 25.00 5.36
N THR A 83 9.22 24.26 6.10
CA THR A 83 8.11 24.86 6.85
C THR A 83 8.55 25.34 8.23
N SER A 84 7.68 26.01 8.97
CA SER A 84 7.95 26.40 10.38
C SER A 84 8.22 25.19 11.28
N LYS A 85 7.70 24.00 10.92
CA LYS A 85 7.87 22.74 11.68
C LYS A 85 9.20 22.05 11.45
N PHE A 86 9.91 22.40 10.38
CA PHE A 86 11.10 21.66 9.92
C PHE A 86 12.23 21.64 10.96
N ASN A 87 12.62 22.81 11.48
CA ASN A 87 13.71 22.90 12.45
C ASN A 87 13.35 22.25 13.81
N GLN A 88 12.07 22.27 14.18
CA GLN A 88 11.59 21.55 15.36
C GLN A 88 11.73 20.05 15.16
N MET A 89 11.30 19.51 14.02
CA MET A 89 11.49 18.10 13.67
C MET A 89 12.96 17.69 13.69
N LEU A 90 13.85 18.52 13.09
CA LEU A 90 15.28 18.25 13.03
C LEU A 90 15.92 18.10 14.42
N ARG A 91 15.43 18.81 15.43
CA ARG A 91 15.89 18.71 16.82
C ARG A 91 15.72 17.30 17.41
N TYR A 92 14.74 16.54 16.93
CA TYR A 92 14.45 15.18 17.42
C TYR A 92 15.14 14.09 16.58
N ALA A 93 15.73 14.40 15.43
CA ALA A 93 16.18 13.42 14.46
C ALA A 93 17.19 12.41 15.03
N ASP A 94 18.15 12.87 15.86
CA ASP A 94 19.11 11.99 16.52
C ASP A 94 18.46 10.98 17.47
N SER A 95 17.39 11.36 18.15
CA SER A 95 16.67 10.49 19.10
C SER A 95 15.90 9.36 18.40
N LEU A 96 15.68 9.45 17.07
CA LEU A 96 15.02 8.42 16.29
C LEU A 96 15.98 7.34 15.76
N LYS A 97 17.30 7.57 15.81
CA LYS A 97 18.31 6.63 15.32
C LYS A 97 18.21 5.24 15.94
N PRO A 98 18.02 5.06 17.26
CA PRO A 98 17.90 3.72 17.86
C PRO A 98 16.71 2.91 17.30
N VAL A 99 15.62 3.57 16.92
CA VAL A 99 14.47 2.91 16.28
C VAL A 99 14.83 2.43 14.88
N MET A 100 15.55 3.26 14.10
CA MET A 100 16.04 2.86 12.78
C MET A 100 17.04 1.72 12.85
N GLU A 101 17.97 1.75 13.80
CA GLU A 101 18.94 0.66 14.04
C GLU A 101 18.24 -0.67 14.36
N MET A 102 17.16 -0.63 15.14
CA MET A 102 16.36 -1.80 15.44
C MET A 102 15.62 -2.31 14.18
N ILE A 103 15.07 -1.43 13.34
CA ILE A 103 14.47 -1.79 12.05
C ILE A 103 15.50 -2.47 11.14
N GLN A 104 16.70 -1.90 11.02
CA GLN A 104 17.80 -2.47 10.23
C GLN A 104 18.25 -3.84 10.75
N PHE A 105 18.44 -3.96 12.05
CA PHE A 105 18.88 -5.22 12.68
C PHE A 105 17.87 -6.35 12.50
N SER A 106 16.60 -6.07 12.65
CA SER A 106 15.51 -7.05 12.53
C SER A 106 15.11 -7.33 11.07
N GLN A 107 15.73 -6.66 10.10
CA GLN A 107 15.34 -6.72 8.69
C GLN A 107 13.82 -6.52 8.48
N GLY A 108 13.26 -5.54 9.22
CA GLY A 108 11.84 -5.24 9.15
C GLY A 108 10.94 -6.04 10.09
N PHE A 109 11.45 -6.52 11.21
CA PHE A 109 10.68 -7.24 12.23
C PHE A 109 10.06 -8.57 11.76
N HIS A 110 10.76 -9.32 10.98
CA HIS A 110 10.33 -10.63 10.51
C HIS A 110 10.03 -11.63 11.65
N ASN A 111 9.96 -12.90 11.29
CA ASN A 111 9.71 -14.06 12.15
C ASN A 111 10.53 -14.14 13.44
N ARG A 112 11.57 -13.30 13.54
CA ARG A 112 12.53 -13.28 14.64
C ARG A 112 12.21 -12.25 15.74
N LEU A 113 11.08 -11.53 15.65
CA LEU A 113 10.73 -10.45 16.61
C LEU A 113 10.86 -10.87 18.08
N PHE A 114 10.49 -12.12 18.40
CA PHE A 114 10.54 -12.67 19.75
C PHE A 114 11.77 -13.55 20.03
N GLU A 115 12.73 -13.61 19.10
CA GLU A 115 14.01 -14.25 19.39
C GLU A 115 14.85 -13.37 20.30
N LYS A 116 15.77 -14.00 21.04
CA LYS A 116 16.52 -13.35 22.09
C LYS A 116 17.27 -12.09 21.63
N GLU A 117 18.02 -12.17 20.54
CA GLU A 117 18.82 -11.03 20.06
C GLU A 117 17.99 -9.85 19.56
N PRO A 118 17.00 -10.02 18.67
CA PRO A 118 16.10 -8.94 18.28
C PRO A 118 15.36 -8.32 19.46
N PHE A 119 14.93 -9.15 20.41
CA PHE A 119 14.24 -8.67 21.60
C PHE A 119 15.13 -7.83 22.51
N LEU A 120 16.42 -8.17 22.66
CA LEU A 120 17.37 -7.37 23.43
C LEU A 120 17.55 -5.96 22.87
N LYS A 121 17.34 -5.74 21.57
CA LYS A 121 17.33 -4.39 20.96
C LYS A 121 15.96 -3.70 21.07
N LEU A 122 14.87 -4.45 20.99
CA LEU A 122 13.51 -3.94 21.10
C LEU A 122 13.19 -3.48 22.53
N LYS A 123 13.56 -4.26 23.54
CA LYS A 123 13.22 -4.00 24.94
C LYS A 123 13.58 -2.60 25.44
N PRO A 124 14.80 -2.07 25.24
CA PRO A 124 15.15 -0.71 25.67
C PRO A 124 14.27 0.36 25.03
N LEU A 125 13.82 0.16 23.77
CA LEU A 125 12.94 1.10 23.08
C LEU A 125 11.54 1.09 23.69
N LEU A 126 10.99 -0.10 24.01
CA LEU A 126 9.72 -0.23 24.72
C LEU A 126 9.76 0.49 26.07
N GLU A 127 10.81 0.26 26.86
CA GLU A 127 11.02 0.89 28.16
C GLU A 127 11.17 2.42 28.04
N SER A 128 11.96 2.90 27.08
CA SER A 128 12.16 4.34 26.87
C SER A 128 10.88 5.03 26.40
N TYR A 129 10.09 4.37 25.55
CA TYR A 129 8.78 4.88 25.13
C TYR A 129 7.82 4.96 26.33
N GLN A 130 7.68 3.89 27.12
CA GLN A 130 6.80 3.83 28.28
C GLN A 130 7.16 4.89 29.35
N ASN A 131 8.44 5.20 29.50
CA ASN A 131 8.95 6.19 30.46
C ASN A 131 9.01 7.61 29.88
N ASP A 132 8.57 7.82 28.64
CA ASP A 132 8.63 9.11 27.93
C ASP A 132 10.04 9.72 27.87
N THR A 133 11.06 8.88 27.71
CA THR A 133 12.48 9.27 27.69
C THR A 133 13.14 9.16 26.30
N LEU A 134 12.43 8.62 25.31
CA LEU A 134 12.99 8.41 23.97
C LEU A 134 13.20 9.74 23.23
N LEU A 135 12.23 10.64 23.30
CA LEU A 135 12.31 11.97 22.67
C LEU A 135 12.55 13.05 23.75
N PRO A 136 13.40 14.05 23.48
CA PRO A 136 13.60 15.19 24.37
C PRO A 136 12.28 15.88 24.73
N SER A 137 12.22 16.52 25.90
CA SER A 137 11.08 17.31 26.29
C SER A 137 10.82 18.47 25.32
N ALA A 138 9.55 18.77 25.09
CA ALA A 138 9.16 19.88 24.23
C ALA A 138 9.53 21.24 24.86
N LEU A 139 9.90 22.21 24.02
CA LEU A 139 10.30 23.56 24.44
C LEU A 139 9.09 24.48 24.62
N ASN A 140 8.03 24.25 23.86
CA ASN A 140 6.78 25.03 23.84
C ASN A 140 5.64 24.19 23.24
N ASP A 141 4.45 24.75 23.12
CA ASP A 141 3.26 24.06 22.62
C ASP A 141 3.39 23.61 21.14
N GLU A 142 3.99 24.44 20.27
CA GLU A 142 4.20 24.09 18.85
C GLU A 142 5.17 22.90 18.73
N ASP A 143 6.27 22.93 19.46
CA ASP A 143 7.25 21.85 19.53
C ASP A 143 6.63 20.56 20.13
N ASN A 144 5.69 20.70 21.07
CA ASN A 144 4.97 19.57 21.64
C ASN A 144 4.05 18.89 20.63
N GLU A 145 3.46 19.60 19.68
CA GLU A 145 2.67 18.99 18.60
C GLU A 145 3.58 18.18 17.65
N ILE A 146 4.77 18.67 17.34
CA ILE A 146 5.76 17.92 16.56
C ILE A 146 6.24 16.69 17.32
N ARG A 147 6.55 16.83 18.61
CA ARG A 147 6.92 15.73 19.48
C ARG A 147 5.86 14.63 19.52
N LYS A 148 4.59 15.00 19.63
CA LYS A 148 3.46 14.07 19.56
C LYS A 148 3.40 13.35 18.20
N GLN A 149 3.59 14.08 17.09
CA GLN A 149 3.62 13.51 15.75
C GLN A 149 4.74 12.46 15.63
N LEU A 150 5.95 12.78 16.09
CA LEU A 150 7.10 11.88 16.08
C LEU A 150 6.93 10.69 17.05
N ASN A 151 6.25 10.86 18.19
CA ASN A 151 5.89 9.75 19.06
C ASN A 151 4.99 8.73 18.33
N TYR A 152 4.02 9.16 17.52
CA TYR A 152 3.25 8.24 16.68
C TYR A 152 4.11 7.51 15.64
N TYR A 153 5.19 8.12 15.14
CA TYR A 153 6.11 7.45 14.23
C TYR A 153 6.86 6.32 14.93
N VAL A 154 7.37 6.60 16.12
CA VAL A 154 8.02 5.59 16.97
C VAL A 154 7.03 4.48 17.32
N GLU A 155 5.84 4.85 17.82
CA GLU A 155 4.79 3.90 18.18
C GLU A 155 4.41 3.01 16.98
N GLY A 156 4.25 3.58 15.79
CA GLY A 156 3.98 2.85 14.55
C GLY A 156 5.06 1.80 14.23
N CYS A 157 6.33 2.18 14.38
CA CYS A 157 7.47 1.27 14.17
C CYS A 157 7.54 0.14 15.22
N LEU A 158 7.08 0.38 16.45
CA LEU A 158 7.06 -0.63 17.50
C LEU A 158 5.82 -1.52 17.43
N VAL A 159 4.65 -0.93 17.17
CA VAL A 159 3.34 -1.59 17.14
C VAL A 159 3.09 -2.32 15.83
N GLY A 160 3.35 -1.67 14.69
CA GLY A 160 2.95 -2.18 13.37
C GLY A 160 3.45 -3.60 13.08
N PRO A 161 4.77 -3.87 13.12
CA PRO A 161 5.30 -5.22 12.92
C PRO A 161 4.78 -6.22 13.94
N THR A 162 4.60 -5.78 15.18
CA THR A 162 4.09 -6.60 16.28
C THR A 162 2.66 -7.06 16.01
N ILE A 163 1.75 -6.14 15.71
CA ILE A 163 0.33 -6.45 15.48
C ILE A 163 0.14 -7.34 14.25
N VAL A 164 0.89 -7.07 13.17
CA VAL A 164 0.85 -7.89 11.96
C VAL A 164 1.28 -9.31 12.26
N ARG A 165 2.40 -9.49 12.96
CA ARG A 165 2.91 -10.83 13.29
C ARG A 165 1.98 -11.60 14.21
N LEU A 166 1.44 -10.96 15.24
CA LEU A 166 0.47 -11.58 16.13
C LEU A 166 -0.84 -11.96 15.39
N GLY A 167 -1.28 -11.10 14.47
CA GLY A 167 -2.46 -11.35 13.64
C GLY A 167 -2.26 -12.53 12.67
N MET A 168 -1.16 -12.53 11.91
CA MET A 168 -0.82 -13.61 10.99
C MET A 168 -0.64 -14.96 11.68
N ASN A 169 -0.11 -14.97 12.91
CA ASN A 169 0.07 -16.18 13.72
C ASN A 169 -1.19 -16.62 14.48
N GLY A 170 -2.33 -15.98 14.24
CA GLY A 170 -3.62 -16.37 14.81
C GLY A 170 -3.81 -16.05 16.29
N MET A 171 -2.91 -15.27 16.93
CA MET A 171 -3.01 -14.93 18.34
C MET A 171 -4.34 -14.25 18.67
N PHE A 172 -4.78 -13.30 17.85
CA PHE A 172 -6.02 -12.58 18.07
C PHE A 172 -7.25 -13.46 17.92
N HIS A 173 -7.25 -14.42 16.99
CA HIS A 173 -8.33 -15.40 16.84
C HIS A 173 -8.38 -16.35 18.03
N LYS A 174 -7.22 -16.77 18.56
CA LYS A 174 -7.17 -17.70 19.69
C LYS A 174 -7.73 -17.08 20.95
N TYR A 175 -7.40 -15.83 21.26
CA TYR A 175 -7.76 -15.20 22.54
C TYR A 175 -8.88 -14.17 22.47
N PHE A 176 -9.45 -13.95 21.32
CA PHE A 176 -10.50 -12.96 21.11
C PHE A 176 -11.77 -13.18 21.95
N MET A 177 -12.18 -14.43 22.09
CA MET A 177 -13.38 -14.82 22.85
C MET A 177 -13.08 -15.26 24.28
N GLU A 178 -11.83 -15.31 24.68
CA GLU A 178 -11.42 -15.73 26.02
C GLU A 178 -11.43 -14.57 27.01
N SER A 179 -11.72 -14.87 28.28
CA SER A 179 -11.76 -13.84 29.32
C SER A 179 -10.38 -13.30 29.66
N SER A 180 -9.35 -14.15 29.60
CA SER A 180 -7.95 -13.77 29.85
C SER A 180 -6.98 -14.87 29.41
N PHE A 181 -5.70 -14.50 29.22
CA PHE A 181 -4.62 -15.43 28.87
C PHE A 181 -3.31 -14.99 29.53
N LYS A 182 -2.32 -15.88 29.60
CA LYS A 182 -0.96 -15.60 30.07
C LYS A 182 0.03 -15.65 28.93
N ALA A 183 1.17 -14.97 29.08
CA ALA A 183 2.24 -14.95 28.08
C ALA A 183 2.74 -16.37 27.75
N GLU A 184 2.88 -17.24 28.74
CA GLU A 184 3.34 -18.64 28.64
C GLU A 184 2.41 -19.54 27.80
N GLU A 185 1.12 -19.19 27.68
CA GLU A 185 0.14 -19.95 26.90
C GLU A 185 0.33 -19.76 25.37
N TYR A 186 0.99 -18.67 25.00
CA TYR A 186 1.16 -18.32 23.58
C TYR A 186 2.59 -18.48 23.09
N HIS A 187 3.59 -18.05 23.86
CA HIS A 187 4.96 -17.95 23.37
C HIS A 187 5.95 -18.77 24.20
N LYS A 188 6.90 -19.43 23.51
CA LYS A 188 7.96 -20.25 24.13
C LYS A 188 8.96 -19.45 24.97
N ASP A 189 9.07 -18.14 24.75
CA ASP A 189 9.79 -17.19 25.60
C ASP A 189 8.78 -16.25 26.26
N PRO A 190 8.17 -16.68 27.38
CA PRO A 190 7.12 -15.91 28.04
C PRO A 190 7.65 -14.62 28.67
N GLU A 191 8.90 -14.55 29.08
CA GLU A 191 9.49 -13.34 29.68
C GLU A 191 9.56 -12.20 28.65
N SER A 192 10.07 -12.47 27.46
CA SER A 192 10.12 -11.49 26.36
C SER A 192 8.72 -11.09 25.90
N PHE A 193 7.83 -12.07 25.79
CA PHE A 193 6.46 -11.81 25.35
C PHE A 193 5.65 -11.02 26.39
N GLU A 194 5.87 -11.26 27.69
CA GLU A 194 5.25 -10.48 28.76
C GLU A 194 5.62 -9.00 28.68
N LYS A 195 6.89 -8.66 28.38
CA LYS A 195 7.32 -7.28 28.20
C LYS A 195 6.62 -6.58 27.05
N LEU A 196 6.39 -7.30 25.96
CA LEU A 196 5.62 -6.79 24.83
C LEU A 196 4.15 -6.58 25.20
N LEU A 197 3.53 -7.53 25.92
CA LEU A 197 2.15 -7.39 26.40
C LEU A 197 2.02 -6.23 27.40
N ASP A 198 3.02 -6.00 28.26
CA ASP A 198 3.07 -4.86 29.17
C ASP A 198 3.15 -3.53 28.40
N PHE A 199 3.93 -3.47 27.33
CA PHE A 199 3.95 -2.32 26.44
C PHE A 199 2.57 -2.08 25.77
N LEU A 200 1.94 -3.11 25.25
CA LEU A 200 0.59 -3.00 24.69
C LEU A 200 -0.47 -2.67 25.77
N THR A 201 -0.24 -3.05 27.01
CA THR A 201 -1.07 -2.65 28.16
C THR A 201 -0.89 -1.16 28.46
N HIS A 202 0.34 -0.62 28.39
CA HIS A 202 0.60 0.82 28.49
C HIS A 202 -0.15 1.61 27.41
N LEU A 203 -0.26 1.05 26.19
CA LEU A 203 -1.07 1.60 25.10
C LEU A 203 -2.58 1.34 25.25
N CYS A 204 -3.04 0.83 26.38
CA CYS A 204 -4.44 0.52 26.67
C CYS A 204 -5.05 -0.57 25.76
N TRP A 205 -4.25 -1.48 25.20
CA TRP A 205 -4.78 -2.59 24.40
C TRP A 205 -5.20 -3.79 25.24
N PHE A 206 -4.53 -3.97 26.38
CA PHE A 206 -4.85 -5.02 27.35
C PHE A 206 -5.07 -4.43 28.75
N ASN A 207 -5.86 -5.14 29.53
CA ASN A 207 -5.86 -5.03 30.98
C ASN A 207 -4.97 -6.15 31.52
N LYS A 208 -4.13 -5.86 32.54
CA LYS A 208 -3.31 -6.85 33.23
C LYS A 208 -3.80 -7.02 34.66
N LYS A 209 -4.08 -8.27 35.07
CA LYS A 209 -4.43 -8.63 36.44
C LYS A 209 -3.80 -9.97 36.82
N ASN A 210 -2.90 -9.98 37.79
CA ASN A 210 -2.21 -11.21 38.28
C ASN A 210 -1.56 -12.00 37.11
N ASN A 211 -0.80 -11.30 36.26
CA ASN A 211 -0.15 -11.84 35.04
C ASN A 211 -1.12 -12.44 33.98
N ASN A 212 -2.41 -12.20 34.11
CA ASN A 212 -3.38 -12.49 33.07
C ASN A 212 -3.69 -11.21 32.28
N TYR A 213 -3.74 -11.34 30.96
CA TYR A 213 -4.06 -10.27 30.03
C TYR A 213 -5.45 -10.50 29.45
N SER A 214 -6.23 -9.45 29.32
CA SER A 214 -7.53 -9.47 28.63
C SER A 214 -7.64 -8.27 27.72
N PHE A 215 -8.27 -8.43 26.56
CA PHE A 215 -8.45 -7.33 25.62
C PHE A 215 -9.33 -6.22 26.23
N THR A 216 -8.94 -4.98 25.99
CA THR A 216 -9.84 -3.83 26.08
C THR A 216 -10.62 -3.66 24.77
N ASP A 217 -11.64 -2.80 24.75
CA ASP A 217 -12.34 -2.43 23.50
C ASP A 217 -11.38 -1.79 22.47
N GLN A 218 -10.40 -1.03 22.95
CA GLN A 218 -9.34 -0.45 22.12
C GLN A 218 -8.46 -1.54 21.53
N GLY A 219 -8.00 -2.50 22.32
CA GLY A 219 -7.21 -3.63 21.86
C GLY A 219 -7.95 -4.48 20.84
N LEU A 220 -9.23 -4.75 21.06
CA LEU A 220 -10.08 -5.45 20.10
C LEU A 220 -10.26 -4.66 18.78
N PHE A 221 -10.33 -3.34 18.86
CA PHE A 221 -10.40 -2.50 17.66
C PHE A 221 -9.15 -2.67 16.79
N PHE A 222 -7.95 -2.62 17.38
CA PHE A 222 -6.70 -2.80 16.65
C PHE A 222 -6.50 -4.24 16.18
N ALA A 223 -6.78 -5.24 17.01
CA ALA A 223 -6.68 -6.65 16.65
C ALA A 223 -7.52 -7.00 15.41
N ARG A 224 -8.77 -6.52 15.34
CA ARG A 224 -9.66 -6.70 14.19
C ARG A 224 -9.20 -5.94 12.92
N ARG A 225 -8.26 -5.03 13.05
CA ARG A 225 -7.72 -4.21 11.96
C ARG A 225 -6.22 -4.43 11.75
N ALA A 226 -5.69 -5.51 12.27
CA ALA A 226 -4.28 -5.85 12.10
C ALA A 226 -3.86 -5.89 10.61
N THR A 227 -4.75 -6.35 9.73
CA THR A 227 -4.54 -6.35 8.27
C THR A 227 -4.31 -4.95 7.69
N SER A 228 -4.85 -3.89 8.31
CA SER A 228 -4.62 -2.51 7.86
C SER A 228 -3.15 -2.07 7.93
N TYR A 229 -2.33 -2.74 8.75
CA TYR A 229 -0.88 -2.51 8.82
C TYR A 229 -0.10 -3.36 7.81
N GLY A 230 -0.70 -4.45 7.32
CA GLY A 230 0.00 -5.52 6.61
C GLY A 230 0.74 -5.04 5.37
N VAL A 231 0.10 -4.23 4.53
CA VAL A 231 0.73 -3.71 3.30
C VAL A 231 1.96 -2.86 3.66
N THR A 232 1.83 -1.85 4.50
CA THR A 232 2.95 -0.95 4.85
C THR A 232 4.08 -1.70 5.55
N VAL A 233 3.77 -2.56 6.51
CA VAL A 233 4.75 -3.36 7.26
C VAL A 233 5.48 -4.35 6.35
N SER A 234 4.82 -4.88 5.32
CA SER A 234 5.45 -5.81 4.38
C SER A 234 6.64 -5.22 3.62
N TYR A 235 6.71 -3.89 3.50
CA TYR A 235 7.82 -3.17 2.86
C TYR A 235 8.95 -2.76 3.82
N LEU A 236 8.89 -3.14 5.10
CA LEU A 236 9.99 -2.87 6.04
C LEU A 236 11.34 -3.46 5.60
N PRO A 237 11.43 -4.61 4.91
CA PRO A 237 12.70 -5.06 4.34
C PRO A 237 13.34 -4.01 3.43
N MET A 238 12.57 -3.38 2.57
CA MET A 238 13.01 -2.29 1.70
C MET A 238 13.35 -1.02 2.51
N LEU A 239 12.45 -0.60 3.40
CA LEU A 239 12.62 0.60 4.21
C LEU A 239 13.81 0.50 5.17
N SER A 240 14.18 -0.72 5.61
CA SER A 240 15.38 -0.95 6.42
C SER A 240 16.68 -0.66 5.66
N GLN A 241 16.63 -0.64 4.33
CA GLN A 241 17.76 -0.39 3.43
C GLN A 241 17.70 1.00 2.76
N MET A 242 17.04 1.97 3.41
CA MET A 242 16.85 3.32 2.87
C MET A 242 18.17 3.99 2.42
N GLN A 243 19.28 3.71 3.11
CA GLN A 243 20.61 4.19 2.71
C GLN A 243 21.02 3.70 1.30
N HIS A 244 20.78 2.43 0.99
CA HIS A 244 21.07 1.87 -0.35
C HIS A 244 20.12 2.40 -1.42
N LEU A 245 18.84 2.61 -1.07
CA LEU A 245 17.87 3.20 -2.00
C LEU A 245 18.24 4.63 -2.37
N LEU A 246 18.67 5.45 -1.40
CA LEU A 246 18.94 6.86 -1.64
C LEU A 246 20.35 7.11 -2.20
N PHE A 247 21.37 6.32 -1.82
CA PHE A 247 22.77 6.63 -2.11
C PHE A 247 23.58 5.45 -2.66
N GLY A 248 22.99 4.28 -2.75
CA GLY A 248 23.66 3.05 -3.17
C GLY A 248 23.17 2.48 -4.49
N ASN A 249 23.53 1.21 -4.69
CA ASN A 249 23.07 0.45 -5.82
C ASN A 249 21.69 -0.16 -5.53
N VAL A 250 20.68 0.36 -6.18
CA VAL A 250 19.28 -0.07 -6.02
C VAL A 250 19.07 -1.56 -6.33
N SER A 251 19.83 -2.12 -7.29
CA SER A 251 19.70 -3.53 -7.66
C SER A 251 20.01 -4.50 -6.50
N GLU A 252 20.75 -4.06 -5.48
CA GLU A 252 21.03 -4.88 -4.29
C GLU A 252 19.82 -5.00 -3.36
N VAL A 253 18.92 -4.02 -3.39
CA VAL A 253 17.69 -3.99 -2.58
C VAL A 253 16.54 -4.70 -3.28
N LYS A 254 16.50 -4.63 -4.60
CA LYS A 254 15.39 -5.10 -5.42
C LYS A 254 15.74 -6.30 -6.30
N GLN A 255 16.82 -7.05 -5.99
CA GLN A 255 17.23 -8.17 -6.84
C GLN A 255 16.08 -9.15 -7.08
N ASP A 256 15.48 -9.04 -8.27
CA ASP A 256 14.76 -10.14 -8.91
C ASP A 256 15.79 -10.98 -9.68
N LYS A 257 16.24 -12.04 -9.07
CA LYS A 257 17.12 -13.02 -9.73
C LYS A 257 16.25 -14.06 -10.43
N GLY A 258 15.50 -13.66 -11.45
CA GLY A 258 14.84 -14.60 -12.37
C GLY A 258 14.09 -15.74 -11.70
N GLY A 259 13.02 -15.45 -10.96
CA GLY A 259 12.19 -16.44 -10.27
C GLY A 259 12.61 -16.75 -8.83
N GLN A 260 13.57 -16.04 -8.25
CA GLN A 260 13.84 -16.06 -6.81
C GLN A 260 12.88 -15.15 -6.04
N GLN A 261 12.72 -15.41 -4.75
CA GLN A 261 11.85 -14.66 -3.85
C GLN A 261 12.25 -13.18 -3.84
N GLU A 262 11.29 -12.28 -4.02
CA GLU A 262 11.46 -10.84 -3.83
C GLU A 262 12.02 -10.55 -2.43
N ILE A 263 13.03 -9.69 -2.34
CA ILE A 263 13.69 -9.37 -1.07
C ILE A 263 13.26 -8.03 -0.48
N HIS A 264 12.67 -7.16 -1.31
CA HIS A 264 12.25 -5.82 -0.91
C HIS A 264 10.88 -5.81 -0.19
N VAL A 265 10.10 -6.86 -0.33
CA VAL A 265 8.76 -7.00 0.26
C VAL A 265 8.53 -8.40 0.80
N ASP A 266 7.90 -8.52 1.99
CA ASP A 266 7.33 -9.78 2.47
C ASP A 266 5.99 -10.01 1.76
N ARG A 267 6.02 -10.79 0.67
CA ARG A 267 4.85 -11.00 -0.20
C ARG A 267 3.69 -11.68 0.53
N ALA A 268 3.95 -12.63 1.42
CA ALA A 268 2.89 -13.30 2.19
C ALA A 268 2.17 -12.33 3.11
N MET A 269 2.92 -11.45 3.77
CA MET A 269 2.37 -10.39 4.62
C MET A 269 1.61 -9.34 3.80
N ASN A 270 2.13 -8.98 2.63
CA ASN A 270 1.48 -8.04 1.71
C ASN A 270 0.11 -8.56 1.26
N VAL A 271 0.04 -9.82 0.80
CA VAL A 271 -1.21 -10.48 0.38
C VAL A 271 -2.19 -10.60 1.55
N TRP A 272 -1.71 -10.96 2.75
CA TRP A 272 -2.56 -11.01 3.95
C TRP A 272 -3.14 -9.64 4.30
N GLY A 273 -2.35 -8.59 4.23
CA GLY A 273 -2.77 -7.21 4.51
C GLY A 273 -3.75 -6.68 3.46
N SER A 274 -3.40 -6.80 2.18
CA SER A 274 -4.21 -6.32 1.07
C SER A 274 -5.57 -7.05 0.99
N GLY A 275 -5.58 -8.37 1.17
CA GLY A 275 -6.82 -9.15 1.13
C GLY A 275 -7.87 -8.68 2.15
N GLY A 276 -7.45 -8.32 3.36
CA GLY A 276 -8.36 -7.76 4.37
C GLY A 276 -8.91 -6.38 4.02
N ALA A 277 -8.12 -5.53 3.34
CA ALA A 277 -8.56 -4.22 2.88
C ALA A 277 -9.48 -4.31 1.64
N HIS A 278 -9.13 -5.16 0.67
CA HIS A 278 -9.85 -5.31 -0.60
C HIS A 278 -11.29 -5.82 -0.43
N ALA A 279 -11.56 -6.70 0.53
CA ALA A 279 -12.89 -7.25 0.78
C ALA A 279 -13.98 -6.16 0.99
N THR A 280 -13.60 -4.98 1.48
CA THR A 280 -14.51 -3.85 1.61
C THR A 280 -14.95 -3.30 0.25
N TYR A 281 -14.02 -3.24 -0.72
CA TYR A 281 -14.28 -2.73 -2.06
C TYR A 281 -14.97 -3.75 -2.95
N PHE A 282 -14.77 -5.05 -2.73
CA PHE A 282 -15.51 -6.10 -3.45
C PHE A 282 -17.02 -5.93 -3.30
N LYS A 283 -17.48 -5.62 -2.09
CA LYS A 283 -18.90 -5.34 -1.85
C LYS A 283 -19.42 -4.08 -2.55
N ALA A 284 -18.53 -3.13 -2.81
CA ALA A 284 -18.91 -1.89 -3.49
C ALA A 284 -19.18 -2.09 -5.00
N VAL A 285 -18.68 -3.17 -5.59
CA VAL A 285 -18.97 -3.53 -6.99
C VAL A 285 -20.21 -4.41 -7.15
N ASP A 286 -20.78 -4.93 -6.06
CA ASP A 286 -21.94 -5.84 -6.11
C ASP A 286 -23.12 -5.26 -6.89
N GLU A 287 -23.46 -3.98 -6.67
CA GLU A 287 -24.56 -3.32 -7.35
C GLU A 287 -24.37 -3.33 -8.87
N LEU A 288 -23.16 -3.01 -9.34
CA LEU A 288 -22.80 -3.03 -10.74
C LEU A 288 -22.88 -4.45 -11.33
N ILE A 289 -22.31 -5.42 -10.65
CA ILE A 289 -22.33 -6.83 -11.07
C ILE A 289 -23.76 -7.34 -11.17
N ILE A 290 -24.59 -7.06 -10.16
CA ILE A 290 -26.00 -7.44 -10.15
C ILE A 290 -26.77 -6.79 -11.32
N GLU A 291 -26.52 -5.51 -11.59
CA GLU A 291 -27.14 -4.83 -12.70
C GLU A 291 -26.74 -5.43 -14.06
N ILE A 292 -25.44 -5.68 -14.28
CA ILE A 292 -24.93 -6.26 -15.53
C ILE A 292 -25.52 -7.66 -15.76
N PHE A 293 -25.51 -8.53 -14.75
CA PHE A 293 -25.96 -9.93 -14.87
C PHE A 293 -27.46 -10.14 -14.64
N ASN A 294 -28.23 -9.06 -14.46
CA ASN A 294 -29.70 -9.06 -14.53
C ASN A 294 -30.26 -8.54 -15.87
N LYS A 295 -29.41 -8.05 -16.79
CA LYS A 295 -29.84 -7.72 -18.16
C LYS A 295 -30.35 -8.97 -18.87
N PRO A 296 -31.04 -8.85 -20.02
CA PRO A 296 -31.35 -9.99 -20.87
C PRO A 296 -30.11 -10.84 -21.13
N LEU A 297 -30.24 -12.17 -21.08
CA LEU A 297 -29.08 -13.09 -21.14
C LEU A 297 -28.17 -12.90 -22.35
N ASN A 298 -28.74 -12.49 -23.49
CA ASN A 298 -28.01 -12.18 -24.73
C ASN A 298 -27.26 -10.84 -24.72
N GLU A 299 -27.53 -9.98 -23.73
CA GLU A 299 -26.87 -8.68 -23.55
C GLU A 299 -25.80 -8.73 -22.47
N GLN A 300 -25.67 -9.84 -21.76
CA GLN A 300 -24.70 -10.02 -20.69
C GLN A 300 -23.34 -10.46 -21.22
N PRO A 301 -22.23 -10.13 -20.53
CA PRO A 301 -20.93 -10.75 -20.81
C PRO A 301 -21.03 -12.27 -20.63
N LYS A 302 -20.26 -13.02 -21.41
CA LYS A 302 -20.18 -14.48 -21.25
C LYS A 302 -19.55 -14.90 -19.93
N GLY A 303 -18.77 -14.01 -19.32
CA GLY A 303 -18.10 -14.25 -18.06
C GLY A 303 -17.29 -13.06 -17.59
N ILE A 304 -16.35 -13.30 -16.70
CA ILE A 304 -15.49 -12.31 -16.08
C ILE A 304 -14.02 -12.74 -16.24
N LEU A 305 -13.16 -11.80 -16.58
CA LEU A 305 -11.71 -11.93 -16.42
C LEU A 305 -11.27 -11.07 -15.24
N ASP A 306 -10.63 -11.65 -14.25
CA ASP A 306 -9.90 -10.96 -13.19
C ASP A 306 -8.40 -10.99 -13.50
N MET A 307 -7.87 -9.85 -13.95
CA MET A 307 -6.44 -9.67 -14.26
C MET A 307 -5.71 -9.19 -13.01
N GLY A 308 -4.71 -9.96 -12.56
CA GLY A 308 -4.10 -9.81 -11.24
C GLY A 308 -4.91 -10.53 -10.16
N CYS A 309 -5.37 -11.75 -10.44
CA CYS A 309 -6.34 -12.47 -9.61
C CYS A 309 -5.82 -12.87 -8.21
N GLY A 310 -4.51 -12.77 -7.96
CA GLY A 310 -3.89 -12.98 -6.66
C GLY A 310 -4.20 -14.35 -6.06
N ASN A 311 -5.06 -14.41 -5.06
CA ASN A 311 -5.53 -15.64 -4.43
C ASN A 311 -6.92 -16.10 -4.90
N GLY A 312 -7.54 -15.39 -5.85
CA GLY A 312 -8.86 -15.71 -6.40
C GLY A 312 -10.06 -15.23 -5.58
N ALA A 313 -9.84 -14.49 -4.49
CA ALA A 313 -10.94 -14.07 -3.59
C ALA A 313 -11.97 -13.16 -4.28
N LEU A 314 -11.57 -12.34 -5.24
CA LEU A 314 -12.52 -11.53 -6.02
C LEU A 314 -13.39 -12.43 -6.90
N LEU A 315 -12.80 -13.38 -7.61
CA LEU A 315 -13.58 -14.32 -8.46
C LEU A 315 -14.58 -15.14 -7.65
N GLU A 316 -14.18 -15.61 -6.47
CA GLU A 316 -15.08 -16.31 -5.53
C GLU A 316 -16.25 -15.40 -5.14
N HIS A 317 -15.97 -14.19 -4.66
CA HIS A 317 -17.00 -13.22 -4.28
C HIS A 317 -17.97 -12.89 -5.42
N LEU A 318 -17.45 -12.69 -6.64
CA LEU A 318 -18.27 -12.38 -7.81
C LEU A 318 -19.12 -13.56 -8.26
N PHE A 319 -18.56 -14.78 -8.23
CA PHE A 319 -19.31 -15.99 -8.52
C PHE A 319 -20.49 -16.15 -7.58
N GLU A 320 -20.26 -16.07 -6.26
CA GLU A 320 -21.32 -16.16 -5.25
C GLU A 320 -22.40 -15.08 -5.44
N THR A 321 -21.97 -13.84 -5.75
CA THR A 321 -22.90 -12.73 -6.00
C THR A 321 -23.75 -12.98 -7.24
N ILE A 322 -23.16 -13.44 -8.34
CA ILE A 322 -23.88 -13.73 -9.59
C ILE A 322 -24.82 -14.92 -9.41
N GLU A 323 -24.33 -16.02 -8.86
CA GLU A 323 -25.10 -17.25 -8.64
C GLU A 323 -26.34 -16.99 -7.79
N ASN A 324 -26.18 -16.29 -6.65
CA ASN A 324 -27.24 -16.16 -5.67
C ASN A 324 -28.17 -14.97 -5.89
N ARG A 325 -27.75 -13.93 -6.67
CA ARG A 325 -28.44 -12.64 -6.70
C ARG A 325 -28.83 -12.14 -8.09
N THR A 326 -28.58 -12.94 -9.17
CA THR A 326 -28.79 -12.45 -10.55
C THR A 326 -29.63 -13.39 -11.42
N LEU A 327 -30.07 -12.86 -12.56
CA LEU A 327 -30.72 -13.64 -13.61
C LEU A 327 -29.78 -14.73 -14.15
N ARG A 328 -28.49 -14.41 -14.35
CA ARG A 328 -27.49 -15.36 -14.81
C ARG A 328 -27.38 -16.57 -13.88
N GLY A 329 -27.40 -16.36 -12.57
CA GLY A 329 -27.32 -17.44 -11.58
C GLY A 329 -28.46 -18.46 -11.71
N LYS A 330 -29.67 -18.03 -12.12
CA LYS A 330 -30.80 -18.90 -12.37
C LYS A 330 -30.70 -19.73 -13.66
N HIS A 331 -29.73 -19.43 -14.50
CA HIS A 331 -29.56 -19.99 -15.85
C HIS A 331 -28.17 -20.55 -16.11
N LEU A 332 -27.37 -20.85 -15.07
CA LEU A 332 -25.97 -21.31 -15.23
C LEU A 332 -25.85 -22.59 -16.06
N GLU A 333 -26.84 -23.49 -16.03
CA GLU A 333 -26.87 -24.72 -16.83
C GLU A 333 -27.01 -24.42 -18.33
N THR A 334 -27.78 -23.42 -18.71
CA THR A 334 -28.07 -23.08 -20.11
C THR A 334 -27.22 -21.92 -20.63
N HIS A 335 -26.77 -21.07 -19.73
CA HIS A 335 -25.90 -19.91 -19.98
C HIS A 335 -24.75 -19.93 -18.97
N PRO A 336 -23.75 -20.81 -19.17
CA PRO A 336 -22.65 -20.95 -18.23
C PRO A 336 -21.87 -19.63 -18.09
N LEU A 337 -21.36 -19.38 -16.89
CA LEU A 337 -20.52 -18.23 -16.57
C LEU A 337 -19.06 -18.65 -16.73
N PHE A 338 -18.34 -18.02 -17.66
CA PHE A 338 -16.90 -18.22 -17.79
C PHE A 338 -16.16 -17.36 -16.79
N LEU A 339 -15.46 -17.97 -15.86
CA LEU A 339 -14.56 -17.29 -14.94
C LEU A 339 -13.12 -17.53 -15.36
N VAL A 340 -12.36 -16.43 -15.49
CA VAL A 340 -10.95 -16.45 -15.84
C VAL A 340 -10.16 -15.67 -14.81
N GLY A 341 -9.21 -16.32 -14.15
CA GLY A 341 -8.19 -15.66 -13.33
C GLY A 341 -6.88 -15.62 -14.09
N ALA A 342 -6.33 -14.44 -14.30
CA ALA A 342 -5.02 -14.27 -14.90
C ALA A 342 -4.07 -13.55 -13.93
N ASP A 343 -2.82 -14.00 -13.86
CA ASP A 343 -1.81 -13.37 -13.02
C ASP A 343 -0.42 -13.58 -13.63
N TYR A 344 0.47 -12.62 -13.43
CA TYR A 344 1.87 -12.72 -13.85
C TYR A 344 2.67 -13.68 -12.94
N ASN A 345 2.28 -13.79 -11.66
CA ASN A 345 2.96 -14.58 -10.65
C ASN A 345 2.45 -16.03 -10.63
N GLN A 346 3.32 -16.98 -10.94
CA GLN A 346 2.99 -18.40 -10.97
C GLN A 346 2.54 -18.96 -9.60
N GLU A 347 3.05 -18.43 -8.49
CA GLU A 347 2.61 -18.87 -7.14
C GLU A 347 1.18 -18.37 -6.84
N ALA A 348 0.84 -17.15 -7.27
CA ALA A 348 -0.53 -16.66 -7.19
C ALA A 348 -1.50 -17.58 -7.96
N LEU A 349 -1.15 -17.98 -9.17
CA LEU A 349 -1.97 -18.91 -9.97
C LEU A 349 -2.20 -20.25 -9.29
N LYS A 350 -1.19 -20.79 -8.60
CA LYS A 350 -1.34 -22.05 -7.84
C LYS A 350 -2.33 -21.89 -6.68
N ILE A 351 -2.21 -20.78 -5.93
CA ILE A 351 -3.09 -20.45 -4.80
C ILE A 351 -4.52 -20.24 -5.29
N THR A 352 -4.71 -19.46 -6.37
CA THR A 352 -6.01 -19.23 -6.99
C THR A 352 -6.68 -20.54 -7.39
N ARG A 353 -5.96 -21.43 -8.09
CA ARG A 353 -6.52 -22.76 -8.47
C ARG A 353 -6.95 -23.55 -7.24
N ALA A 354 -6.11 -23.62 -6.22
CA ALA A 354 -6.41 -24.36 -5.00
C ALA A 354 -7.67 -23.82 -4.29
N ASN A 355 -7.79 -22.50 -4.17
CA ASN A 355 -8.93 -21.87 -3.51
C ASN A 355 -10.23 -22.05 -4.29
N LEU A 356 -10.22 -21.85 -5.61
CA LEU A 356 -11.43 -22.02 -6.44
C LEU A 356 -11.89 -23.48 -6.46
N ILE A 357 -10.96 -24.45 -6.53
CA ILE A 357 -11.29 -25.88 -6.43
C ILE A 357 -11.88 -26.21 -5.06
N ALA A 358 -11.31 -25.69 -3.96
CA ALA A 358 -11.80 -25.94 -2.60
C ALA A 358 -13.25 -25.44 -2.40
N ASN A 359 -13.66 -24.40 -3.14
CA ASN A 359 -15.00 -23.83 -3.10
C ASN A 359 -15.90 -24.32 -4.25
N ASP A 360 -15.49 -25.35 -4.99
CA ASP A 360 -16.23 -25.92 -6.14
C ASP A 360 -16.56 -24.90 -7.25
N ILE A 361 -15.69 -23.91 -7.43
CA ILE A 361 -15.81 -22.86 -8.46
C ILE A 361 -14.99 -23.24 -9.69
N TRP A 362 -15.68 -23.39 -10.81
CA TRP A 362 -15.07 -23.78 -12.08
C TRP A 362 -14.57 -22.55 -12.83
N ALA A 363 -13.25 -22.38 -12.88
CA ALA A 363 -12.60 -21.26 -13.54
C ALA A 363 -11.38 -21.70 -14.34
N LYS A 364 -11.02 -20.91 -15.34
CA LYS A 364 -9.72 -21.01 -16.02
C LYS A 364 -8.73 -20.11 -15.27
N VAL A 365 -7.57 -20.66 -14.91
CA VAL A 365 -6.52 -19.91 -14.24
C VAL A 365 -5.27 -20.00 -15.11
N ILE A 366 -4.89 -18.86 -15.70
CA ILE A 366 -3.85 -18.79 -16.73
C ILE A 366 -2.80 -17.75 -16.38
N TRP A 367 -1.62 -17.89 -16.96
CA TRP A 367 -0.63 -16.83 -16.90
C TRP A 367 -1.06 -15.67 -17.80
N GLY A 368 -0.86 -14.42 -17.32
CA GLY A 368 -1.15 -13.24 -18.11
C GLY A 368 -0.31 -12.05 -17.67
N ASP A 369 0.08 -11.24 -18.66
CA ASP A 369 0.77 -9.98 -18.47
C ASP A 369 -0.18 -8.82 -18.81
N ILE A 370 -0.43 -7.93 -17.85
CA ILE A 370 -1.26 -6.74 -18.02
C ILE A 370 -0.73 -5.84 -19.16
N GLY A 371 0.59 -5.85 -19.40
CA GLY A 371 1.25 -5.11 -20.48
C GLY A 371 1.00 -5.68 -21.88
N ASN A 372 0.53 -6.94 -21.98
CA ASN A 372 0.36 -7.64 -23.27
C ASN A 372 -1.02 -8.31 -23.41
N PRO A 373 -2.10 -7.52 -23.55
CA PRO A 373 -3.45 -8.06 -23.73
C PRO A 373 -3.64 -8.85 -25.01
N VAL A 374 -2.84 -8.59 -26.04
CA VAL A 374 -2.90 -9.33 -27.32
C VAL A 374 -2.54 -10.79 -27.12
N GLN A 375 -1.46 -11.07 -26.39
CA GLN A 375 -1.06 -12.45 -26.08
C GLN A 375 -2.12 -13.14 -25.21
N LEU A 376 -2.62 -12.46 -24.16
CA LEU A 376 -3.68 -12.99 -23.32
C LEU A 376 -4.94 -13.35 -24.11
N ALA A 377 -5.34 -12.49 -25.07
CA ALA A 377 -6.48 -12.74 -25.93
C ALA A 377 -6.25 -13.94 -26.87
N ALA A 378 -5.04 -14.09 -27.42
CA ALA A 378 -4.68 -15.22 -28.26
C ALA A 378 -4.72 -16.53 -27.44
N ASP A 379 -4.11 -16.57 -26.28
CA ASP A 379 -4.07 -17.76 -25.40
C ASP A 379 -5.49 -18.20 -25.01
N LEU A 380 -6.36 -17.25 -24.62
CA LEU A 380 -7.77 -17.54 -24.30
C LEU A 380 -8.53 -18.09 -25.49
N LYS A 381 -8.30 -17.55 -26.70
CA LYS A 381 -8.95 -17.99 -27.92
C LYS A 381 -8.49 -19.38 -28.32
N ASP A 382 -7.17 -19.61 -28.34
CA ASP A 382 -6.58 -20.82 -28.87
C ASP A 382 -6.79 -22.02 -27.92
N GLU A 383 -6.65 -21.80 -26.61
CA GLU A 383 -6.77 -22.90 -25.65
C GLU A 383 -8.23 -23.17 -25.21
N TYR A 384 -9.07 -22.14 -25.14
CA TYR A 384 -10.42 -22.27 -24.53
C TYR A 384 -11.56 -21.81 -25.45
N ASN A 385 -11.26 -21.28 -26.63
CA ASN A 385 -12.23 -20.67 -27.54
C ASN A 385 -13.05 -19.54 -26.89
N ILE A 386 -12.41 -18.75 -26.02
CA ILE A 386 -12.98 -17.60 -25.31
C ILE A 386 -12.44 -16.31 -25.97
N GLU A 387 -13.34 -15.43 -26.40
CA GLU A 387 -12.97 -14.10 -26.85
C GLU A 387 -12.86 -13.16 -25.67
N LEU A 388 -11.70 -12.52 -25.49
CA LEU A 388 -11.45 -11.58 -24.37
C LEU A 388 -12.48 -10.42 -24.34
N ASN A 389 -12.92 -9.96 -25.50
CA ASN A 389 -13.94 -8.90 -25.63
C ASN A 389 -15.38 -9.35 -25.28
N ASP A 390 -15.62 -10.66 -25.14
CA ASP A 390 -16.89 -11.20 -24.67
C ASP A 390 -17.00 -11.28 -23.14
N LEU A 391 -15.93 -10.98 -22.43
CA LEU A 391 -15.87 -10.96 -20.98
C LEU A 391 -15.99 -9.52 -20.41
N LEU A 392 -16.52 -9.39 -19.21
CA LEU A 392 -16.30 -8.22 -18.37
C LEU A 392 -14.88 -8.32 -17.82
N ASN A 393 -14.02 -7.39 -18.22
CA ASN A 393 -12.63 -7.35 -17.73
C ASN A 393 -12.58 -6.60 -16.39
N MET A 394 -11.80 -7.11 -15.44
CA MET A 394 -11.64 -6.51 -14.12
C MET A 394 -10.18 -6.42 -13.71
N ARG A 395 -9.86 -5.40 -12.92
CA ARG A 395 -8.55 -5.21 -12.28
C ARG A 395 -8.72 -4.59 -10.92
N THR A 396 -7.94 -5.07 -9.97
CA THR A 396 -7.97 -4.59 -8.60
C THR A 396 -6.56 -4.18 -8.16
N PHE A 397 -6.31 -2.89 -8.05
CA PHE A 397 -5.03 -2.32 -7.62
C PHE A 397 -3.84 -2.81 -8.46
N LEU A 398 -3.99 -2.75 -9.78
CA LEU A 398 -3.02 -3.34 -10.71
C LEU A 398 -2.40 -2.34 -11.69
N ASP A 399 -3.13 -1.35 -12.18
CA ASP A 399 -2.64 -0.45 -13.23
C ASP A 399 -1.44 0.40 -12.76
N HIS A 400 -1.37 0.76 -11.48
CA HIS A 400 -0.22 1.44 -10.90
C HIS A 400 1.01 0.53 -10.74
N ASN A 401 0.84 -0.80 -10.74
CA ASN A 401 1.90 -1.79 -10.55
C ASN A 401 2.40 -2.40 -11.88
N ARG A 402 2.09 -1.76 -13.00
CA ARG A 402 2.59 -2.19 -14.31
C ARG A 402 4.11 -2.06 -14.39
N ILE A 403 4.76 -2.97 -15.12
CA ILE A 403 6.19 -2.86 -15.41
C ILE A 403 6.44 -1.57 -16.19
N TRP A 404 7.47 -0.82 -15.80
CA TRP A 404 7.82 0.42 -16.49
C TRP A 404 8.24 0.15 -17.93
N GLU A 405 7.52 0.78 -18.84
CA GLU A 405 7.90 0.92 -20.25
C GLU A 405 7.95 2.42 -20.56
N GLN A 406 9.07 2.89 -21.08
CA GLN A 406 9.15 4.27 -21.55
C GLN A 406 8.08 4.47 -22.66
N PRO A 407 7.27 5.53 -22.59
CA PRO A 407 6.26 5.75 -23.60
C PRO A 407 6.89 5.96 -24.98
N VAL A 408 6.19 5.55 -26.01
CA VAL A 408 6.62 5.75 -27.42
C VAL A 408 6.66 7.25 -27.74
N LYS A 409 5.63 7.97 -27.29
CA LYS A 409 5.56 9.43 -27.45
C LYS A 409 6.22 10.09 -26.23
N THR A 410 7.36 10.73 -26.44
CA THR A 410 8.14 11.44 -25.39
C THR A 410 8.24 12.94 -25.61
N GLU A 411 7.86 13.44 -26.80
CA GLU A 411 7.93 14.86 -27.18
C GLU A 411 6.54 15.42 -27.47
N GLY A 412 6.37 16.71 -27.26
CA GLY A 412 5.09 17.39 -27.50
C GLY A 412 3.96 16.89 -26.61
N LEU A 413 4.29 16.38 -25.41
CA LEU A 413 3.32 16.03 -24.39
C LEU A 413 2.76 17.28 -23.73
N GLU A 414 1.52 17.19 -23.29
CA GLU A 414 0.93 18.22 -22.43
C GLU A 414 1.65 18.23 -21.07
N GLU A 415 1.71 19.39 -20.47
CA GLU A 415 2.29 19.54 -19.13
C GLU A 415 1.45 18.77 -18.11
N SER A 416 2.09 17.86 -17.37
CA SER A 416 1.43 17.04 -16.34
C SER A 416 0.75 17.89 -15.27
N LEU A 417 -0.39 17.46 -14.78
CA LEU A 417 -1.05 18.03 -13.62
C LEU A 417 -0.67 17.30 -12.31
N SER A 418 -0.02 16.13 -12.42
CA SER A 418 0.38 15.34 -11.27
C SER A 418 1.43 16.03 -10.41
N THR A 419 1.27 15.93 -9.11
CA THR A 419 2.25 16.30 -8.09
C THR A 419 3.00 15.08 -7.54
N GLY A 420 2.77 13.89 -8.12
CA GLY A 420 3.39 12.63 -7.72
C GLY A 420 4.91 12.63 -7.86
N ALA A 421 5.56 11.76 -7.13
CA ALA A 421 7.00 11.52 -7.22
C ALA A 421 7.24 10.13 -7.82
N TYR A 422 7.73 10.08 -9.04
CA TYR A 422 7.89 8.83 -9.78
C TYR A 422 9.35 8.50 -10.04
N ALA A 423 9.68 7.23 -9.84
CA ALA A 423 11.03 6.72 -10.02
C ALA A 423 11.02 5.32 -10.63
N THR A 424 12.07 4.96 -11.32
CA THR A 424 12.37 3.59 -11.71
C THR A 424 13.85 3.30 -11.46
N ASN A 425 14.14 2.29 -10.64
CA ASN A 425 15.51 1.93 -10.27
C ASN A 425 16.35 3.14 -9.78
N GLY A 426 15.72 4.05 -9.02
CA GLY A 426 16.36 5.26 -8.51
C GLY A 426 16.41 6.44 -9.48
N LEU A 427 16.13 6.24 -10.76
CA LEU A 427 16.08 7.31 -11.75
C LEU A 427 14.75 8.06 -11.64
N LEU A 428 14.82 9.38 -11.72
CA LEU A 428 13.66 10.26 -11.77
C LEU A 428 12.90 10.05 -13.09
N LEU A 429 11.59 9.87 -13.00
CA LEU A 429 10.70 9.84 -14.16
C LEU A 429 9.94 11.16 -14.28
N PRO A 430 9.91 11.78 -15.48
CA PRO A 430 9.03 12.91 -15.74
C PRO A 430 7.56 12.51 -15.57
N ASN A 431 6.78 13.34 -14.91
CA ASN A 431 5.36 13.04 -14.64
C ASN A 431 4.58 12.85 -15.95
N GLU A 432 4.89 13.64 -16.99
CA GLU A 432 4.29 13.53 -18.33
C GLU A 432 4.53 12.16 -18.97
N TRP A 433 5.69 11.55 -18.70
CA TRP A 433 6.01 10.22 -19.22
C TRP A 433 5.21 9.13 -18.51
N VAL A 434 5.01 9.28 -17.20
CA VAL A 434 4.21 8.31 -16.41
C VAL A 434 2.76 8.33 -16.84
N GLU A 435 2.19 9.52 -17.05
CA GLU A 435 0.85 9.69 -17.61
C GLU A 435 0.74 9.09 -19.03
N GLN A 436 1.69 9.43 -19.91
CA GLN A 436 1.69 8.93 -21.29
C GLN A 436 1.85 7.41 -21.35
N SER A 437 2.69 6.83 -20.50
CA SER A 437 2.82 5.38 -20.34
C SER A 437 1.48 4.72 -19.95
N LEU A 438 0.70 5.34 -19.05
CA LEU A 438 -0.63 4.83 -18.71
C LEU A 438 -1.61 4.98 -19.88
N VAL A 439 -1.59 6.10 -20.60
CA VAL A 439 -2.41 6.30 -21.80
C VAL A 439 -2.15 5.20 -22.84
N GLU A 440 -0.88 4.95 -23.16
CA GLU A 440 -0.49 3.91 -24.12
C GLU A 440 -0.83 2.50 -23.62
N HIS A 441 -0.69 2.26 -22.32
CA HIS A 441 -1.13 1.01 -21.69
C HIS A 441 -2.64 0.79 -21.86
N LEU A 442 -3.48 1.77 -21.58
CA LEU A 442 -4.92 1.68 -21.73
C LEU A 442 -5.34 1.52 -23.21
N GLN A 443 -4.63 2.17 -24.14
CA GLN A 443 -4.84 2.00 -25.57
C GLN A 443 -4.62 0.56 -26.03
N LYS A 444 -3.64 -0.17 -25.47
CA LYS A 444 -3.44 -1.60 -25.77
C LYS A 444 -4.67 -2.45 -25.41
N TRP A 445 -5.42 -2.05 -24.37
CA TRP A 445 -6.62 -2.77 -23.90
C TRP A 445 -7.90 -2.36 -24.60
N GLN A 446 -7.97 -1.20 -25.23
CA GLN A 446 -9.19 -0.66 -25.87
C GLN A 446 -9.92 -1.68 -26.77
N PRO A 447 -9.26 -2.47 -27.65
CA PRO A 447 -9.94 -3.44 -28.51
C PRO A 447 -10.65 -4.56 -27.73
N PHE A 448 -10.19 -4.86 -26.51
CA PHE A 448 -10.64 -6.00 -25.73
C PHE A 448 -11.67 -5.65 -24.65
N ILE A 449 -11.91 -4.36 -24.42
CA ILE A 449 -12.86 -3.87 -23.41
C ILE A 449 -14.03 -3.08 -23.99
N SER A 450 -14.07 -2.90 -25.32
CA SER A 450 -15.06 -2.04 -26.00
C SER A 450 -16.50 -2.52 -25.85
N LYS A 451 -16.74 -3.83 -25.60
CA LYS A 451 -18.09 -4.40 -25.55
C LYS A 451 -18.71 -4.34 -24.17
N PHE A 452 -18.02 -4.81 -23.14
CA PHE A 452 -18.54 -4.90 -21.78
C PHE A 452 -17.80 -4.02 -20.78
N GLY A 453 -16.66 -3.46 -21.17
CA GLY A 453 -15.87 -2.55 -20.36
C GLY A 453 -14.78 -3.21 -19.55
N LEU A 454 -14.07 -2.36 -18.83
CA LEU A 454 -13.06 -2.69 -17.83
C LEU A 454 -13.49 -2.09 -16.50
N LEU A 455 -13.78 -2.91 -15.51
CA LEU A 455 -14.03 -2.49 -14.14
C LEU A 455 -12.70 -2.41 -13.40
N VAL A 456 -12.34 -1.21 -12.97
CA VAL A 456 -11.09 -0.93 -12.27
C VAL A 456 -11.37 -0.50 -10.84
N ILE A 457 -10.71 -1.12 -9.87
CA ILE A 457 -10.54 -0.59 -8.52
C ILE A 457 -9.10 -0.15 -8.42
N GLU A 458 -8.85 1.15 -8.24
CA GLU A 458 -7.48 1.68 -8.30
C GLU A 458 -7.13 2.56 -7.11
N LEU A 459 -5.81 2.57 -6.80
CA LEU A 459 -5.20 3.39 -5.78
C LEU A 459 -4.69 4.70 -6.38
N HIS A 460 -4.91 5.79 -5.65
CA HIS A 460 -4.50 7.12 -6.07
C HIS A 460 -3.62 7.80 -5.02
N THR A 461 -2.66 8.60 -5.47
CA THR A 461 -1.95 9.53 -4.61
C THR A 461 -2.82 10.77 -4.36
N ILE A 462 -2.43 11.59 -3.39
CA ILE A 462 -3.06 12.86 -3.04
C ILE A 462 -1.96 13.92 -2.97
N ASP A 463 -2.25 15.13 -3.41
CA ASP A 463 -1.32 16.26 -3.27
C ASP A 463 -0.76 16.34 -1.84
N SER A 464 0.55 16.50 -1.72
CA SER A 464 1.23 16.51 -0.43
C SER A 464 0.77 17.64 0.48
N ALA A 465 0.33 18.79 -0.08
CA ALA A 465 -0.21 19.90 0.69
C ALA A 465 -1.61 19.57 1.25
N ILE A 466 -2.43 18.77 0.55
CA ILE A 466 -3.69 18.24 1.06
C ILE A 466 -3.42 17.21 2.15
N THR A 467 -2.50 16.27 1.89
CA THR A 467 -2.13 15.22 2.84
C THR A 467 -1.62 15.80 4.16
N SER A 468 -0.76 16.83 4.10
CA SER A 468 -0.18 17.48 5.30
C SER A 468 -1.21 18.14 6.21
N LYS A 469 -2.35 18.55 5.68
CA LYS A 469 -3.50 19.11 6.44
C LYS A 469 -4.41 18.01 7.00
N ASN A 470 -4.24 16.78 6.54
CA ASN A 470 -5.10 15.63 6.84
C ASN A 470 -4.34 14.46 7.50
N ILE A 471 -3.22 14.73 8.20
CA ILE A 471 -2.43 13.72 8.91
C ILE A 471 -3.30 12.93 9.89
N GLY A 472 -3.27 11.60 9.78
CA GLY A 472 -4.12 10.69 10.55
C GLY A 472 -5.56 10.54 10.00
N LEU A 473 -5.86 11.07 8.82
CA LEU A 473 -7.15 10.90 8.14
C LEU A 473 -7.04 10.16 6.80
N THR A 474 -5.83 9.89 6.33
CA THR A 474 -5.53 9.16 5.10
C THR A 474 -4.25 8.36 5.27
N ALA A 475 -4.08 7.31 4.48
CA ALA A 475 -2.84 6.52 4.38
C ALA A 475 -1.95 6.96 3.19
N ALA A 476 -2.23 8.10 2.57
CA ALA A 476 -1.56 8.53 1.34
C ALA A 476 -0.04 8.59 1.49
N THR A 477 0.50 9.10 2.61
CA THR A 477 1.95 9.12 2.86
C THR A 477 2.57 7.73 2.83
N ALA A 478 1.91 6.76 3.47
CA ALA A 478 2.40 5.38 3.49
C ALA A 478 2.37 4.75 2.09
N TYR A 479 1.33 5.02 1.31
CA TYR A 479 1.24 4.54 -0.07
C TYR A 479 2.26 5.22 -0.98
N ASP A 480 2.43 6.53 -0.90
CA ASP A 480 3.44 7.27 -1.68
C ASP A 480 4.85 6.71 -1.45
N ALA A 481 5.20 6.42 -0.19
CA ALA A 481 6.49 5.85 0.15
C ALA A 481 6.64 4.41 -0.37
N THR A 482 5.72 3.52 -0.01
CA THR A 482 5.84 2.10 -0.35
C THR A 482 5.82 1.87 -1.86
N HIS A 483 4.95 2.57 -2.59
CA HIS A 483 4.85 2.46 -4.04
C HIS A 483 5.98 3.20 -4.76
N GLY A 484 6.30 4.42 -4.33
CA GLY A 484 7.37 5.20 -4.96
C GLY A 484 8.75 4.52 -4.88
N PHE A 485 9.11 3.94 -3.72
CA PHE A 485 10.37 3.20 -3.57
C PHE A 485 10.35 1.80 -4.21
N SER A 486 9.20 1.26 -4.58
CA SER A 486 9.07 -0.03 -5.25
C SER A 486 8.73 0.07 -6.74
N ASP A 487 8.95 1.23 -7.35
CA ASP A 487 8.73 1.49 -8.78
C ASP A 487 7.27 1.24 -9.22
N GLN A 488 6.32 1.71 -8.41
CA GLN A 488 4.90 1.67 -8.69
C GLN A 488 4.38 3.11 -8.87
N TYR A 489 3.44 3.30 -9.80
CA TYR A 489 3.10 4.62 -10.35
C TYR A 489 1.65 4.99 -10.01
N ILE A 490 1.41 5.42 -8.77
CA ILE A 490 0.09 5.89 -8.33
C ILE A 490 -0.12 7.36 -8.76
N LEU A 491 -1.10 7.59 -9.62
CA LEU A 491 -1.50 8.93 -10.06
C LEU A 491 -2.61 9.48 -9.15
N GLU A 492 -2.77 10.80 -9.13
CA GLU A 492 -3.97 11.43 -8.58
C GLU A 492 -5.21 11.00 -9.38
N LEU A 493 -6.35 10.99 -8.72
CA LEU A 493 -7.60 10.48 -9.30
C LEU A 493 -8.02 11.25 -10.57
N ASP A 494 -7.97 12.55 -10.56
CA ASP A 494 -8.28 13.41 -11.70
C ASP A 494 -7.30 13.25 -12.87
N VAL A 495 -6.02 13.04 -12.54
CA VAL A 495 -4.98 12.73 -13.54
C VAL A 495 -5.22 11.36 -14.17
N PHE A 496 -5.60 10.36 -13.36
CA PHE A 496 -5.97 9.04 -13.87
C PHE A 496 -7.19 9.11 -14.81
N GLU A 497 -8.26 9.82 -14.40
CA GLU A 497 -9.45 10.03 -15.24
C GLU A 497 -9.11 10.73 -16.56
N GLU A 498 -8.19 11.70 -16.56
CA GLU A 498 -7.73 12.37 -17.78
C GLU A 498 -6.88 11.42 -18.66
N CYS A 499 -6.05 10.56 -18.09
CA CYS A 499 -5.33 9.52 -18.85
C CYS A 499 -6.30 8.54 -19.52
N VAL A 500 -7.39 8.14 -18.85
CA VAL A 500 -8.45 7.32 -19.46
C VAL A 500 -9.04 8.03 -20.67
N LYS A 501 -9.40 9.29 -20.55
CA LYS A 501 -9.97 10.08 -21.64
C LYS A 501 -8.99 10.26 -22.81
N ARG A 502 -7.71 10.57 -22.51
CA ARG A 502 -6.65 10.70 -23.52
C ARG A 502 -6.37 9.37 -24.24
N SER A 503 -6.66 8.23 -23.64
CA SER A 503 -6.55 6.92 -24.29
C SER A 503 -7.68 6.63 -25.30
N GLY A 504 -8.68 7.50 -25.42
CA GLY A 504 -9.86 7.32 -26.25
C GLY A 504 -10.96 6.50 -25.58
N LEU A 505 -10.84 6.26 -24.28
CA LEU A 505 -11.83 5.60 -23.44
C LEU A 505 -12.62 6.63 -22.62
N SER A 506 -13.71 6.21 -22.02
CA SER A 506 -14.53 7.02 -21.13
C SER A 506 -14.84 6.30 -19.84
N VAL A 507 -15.01 7.05 -18.78
CA VAL A 507 -15.50 6.56 -17.50
C VAL A 507 -17.03 6.66 -17.49
N ASP A 508 -17.71 5.60 -17.05
CA ASP A 508 -19.16 5.62 -16.86
C ASP A 508 -19.51 6.22 -15.50
N ASP A 509 -20.03 7.45 -15.47
CA ASP A 509 -20.32 8.19 -14.24
C ASP A 509 -21.30 7.46 -13.31
N ASN A 510 -22.21 6.64 -13.83
CA ASN A 510 -23.17 5.89 -13.03
C ASN A 510 -22.46 4.84 -12.14
N TYR A 511 -21.30 4.38 -12.59
CA TYR A 511 -20.51 3.32 -11.94
C TYR A 511 -19.21 3.84 -11.35
N THR A 512 -19.09 5.14 -11.17
CA THR A 512 -17.96 5.76 -10.48
C THR A 512 -18.21 5.85 -8.99
N ARG A 513 -17.24 5.38 -8.19
CA ARG A 513 -17.23 5.53 -6.72
C ARG A 513 -15.85 6.01 -6.28
N LYS A 514 -15.82 6.90 -5.28
CA LYS A 514 -14.60 7.52 -4.74
C LYS A 514 -14.56 7.37 -3.22
N TYR A 515 -13.41 6.96 -2.70
CA TYR A 515 -13.25 6.68 -1.25
C TYR A 515 -12.00 7.38 -0.67
N PRO A 516 -12.17 8.23 0.38
CA PRO A 516 -13.44 8.87 0.77
C PRO A 516 -14.00 9.75 -0.37
N ALA A 517 -15.27 10.14 -0.31
CA ALA A 517 -15.90 10.96 -1.35
C ALA A 517 -15.60 12.47 -1.17
N ASP A 518 -14.35 12.83 -0.93
CA ASP A 518 -13.86 14.20 -0.76
C ASP A 518 -12.46 14.37 -1.40
N GLU A 519 -11.79 15.49 -1.16
CA GLU A 519 -10.45 15.81 -1.69
C GLU A 519 -9.35 14.79 -1.31
N ARG A 520 -9.64 13.90 -0.35
CA ARG A 520 -8.73 12.83 0.11
C ARG A 520 -8.98 11.51 -0.59
N SER A 521 -9.72 11.52 -1.69
CA SER A 521 -10.01 10.31 -2.47
C SER A 521 -8.73 9.64 -2.92
N ASN A 522 -8.40 8.52 -2.33
CA ASN A 522 -7.23 7.72 -2.66
C ASN A 522 -7.58 6.32 -3.22
N ILE A 523 -8.86 6.00 -3.32
CA ILE A 523 -9.32 4.78 -3.98
C ILE A 523 -10.53 5.13 -4.84
N SER A 524 -10.56 4.60 -6.07
CA SER A 524 -11.72 4.72 -6.95
C SER A 524 -12.18 3.38 -7.48
N ILE A 525 -13.43 3.35 -7.91
CA ILE A 525 -14.03 2.27 -8.71
C ILE A 525 -14.58 2.92 -9.97
N HIS A 526 -14.17 2.42 -11.13
CA HIS A 526 -14.62 2.90 -12.43
C HIS A 526 -15.00 1.75 -13.34
N LEU A 527 -16.08 1.92 -14.11
CA LEU A 527 -16.33 1.13 -15.32
C LEU A 527 -15.85 1.97 -16.51
N ILE A 528 -14.80 1.52 -17.17
CA ILE A 528 -14.16 2.17 -18.32
C ILE A 528 -14.63 1.48 -19.60
N LYS A 529 -15.03 2.27 -20.61
CA LYS A 529 -15.49 1.79 -21.92
C LYS A 529 -14.85 2.55 -23.07
#